data_2e62e5968b41a0101ccfe5db0c95d638
#
_entry.id   2e62e5968b41a0101ccfe5db0c95d638
#
_cell.length_a   1.000
_cell.length_b   1.000
_cell.length_c   1.000
_cell.angle_alpha   90.00
_cell.angle_beta   90.00
_cell.angle_gamma   90.00
#
_symmetry.space_group_name_H-M   'P 1'
#
loop_
_entity.id
_entity.type
_entity.pdbx_description
1 polymer ?
#
loop_
_entity_poly.entity_id
_entity_poly.type
_entity_poly.pdbx_seq_one_letter_code
_entity_poly.pdbx_strand_id
1 'polypeptide(L)'
;EAALAQLPAGLLEQLQTRTTRLRQSSTGNSGDQHRHLNRGRPTGVYRGDHHRGGRVNILATLRAAAPWQPLRRREQTERASQTPPRHLQIRRDDIHLTRFQQRRETLTLFVVDASGSAALQRLAEAKGAVELLLADCYVRRDQVALIAFRDETAELLLPPTRSLVRAKKTLAALPGGGATPMAAALDLTRDMAERAGKQGTTMQYVIL
;
A
#
# COMPACT_ATOMS: atom_id res chain seq x y z
N GLU A 1 -5.22 -26.24 20.97
CA GLU A 1 -6.70 -26.29 20.83
C GLU A 1 -7.43 -25.60 21.97
N ALA A 2 -6.93 -25.61 23.22
CA ALA A 2 -7.57 -24.95 24.36
C ALA A 2 -7.54 -23.40 24.30
N ALA A 3 -6.56 -22.79 23.64
CA ALA A 3 -6.43 -21.33 23.56
C ALA A 3 -7.43 -20.67 22.60
N LEU A 4 -7.91 -21.39 21.60
CA LEU A 4 -8.92 -20.90 20.65
C LEU A 4 -10.33 -20.77 21.26
N ALA A 5 -10.60 -21.48 22.35
CA ALA A 5 -11.92 -21.51 23.00
C ALA A 5 -12.21 -20.29 23.90
N GLN A 6 -11.20 -19.44 24.19
CA GLN A 6 -11.33 -18.32 25.14
C GLN A 6 -11.41 -16.95 24.49
N LEU A 7 -11.35 -16.88 23.15
CA LEU A 7 -11.58 -15.60 22.45
C LEU A 7 -13.07 -15.23 22.57
N PRO A 8 -13.40 -14.01 23.07
CA PRO A 8 -14.81 -13.59 23.15
C PRO A 8 -15.44 -13.63 21.76
N ALA A 9 -16.58 -14.32 21.68
CA ALA A 9 -17.38 -14.42 20.46
C ALA A 9 -17.81 -13.00 20.03
N GLY A 10 -17.18 -12.43 19.03
CA GLY A 10 -17.45 -11.08 18.56
C GLY A 10 -16.17 -10.25 18.33
N LEU A 11 -15.03 -10.66 18.88
CA LEU A 11 -13.79 -9.93 18.67
C LEU A 11 -13.33 -10.06 17.21
N LEU A 12 -13.52 -11.20 16.59
CA LEU A 12 -13.30 -11.41 15.16
C LEU A 12 -14.28 -10.61 14.29
N GLU A 13 -15.54 -10.50 14.68
CA GLU A 13 -16.52 -9.65 13.99
C GLU A 13 -16.19 -8.15 14.13
N GLN A 14 -15.76 -7.72 15.31
CA GLN A 14 -15.35 -6.32 15.53
C GLN A 14 -14.08 -5.96 14.75
N LEU A 15 -13.12 -6.87 14.65
CA LEU A 15 -11.95 -6.70 13.80
C LEU A 15 -12.31 -6.74 12.31
N GLN A 16 -13.22 -7.62 11.91
CA GLN A 16 -13.73 -7.68 10.54
C GLN A 16 -14.58 -6.46 10.17
N THR A 17 -15.43 -5.94 11.08
CA THR A 17 -16.25 -4.75 10.80
C THR A 17 -15.43 -3.47 10.72
N ARG A 18 -14.30 -3.35 11.41
CA ARG A 18 -13.36 -2.24 11.21
C ARG A 18 -12.58 -2.36 9.90
N THR A 19 -12.30 -3.57 9.42
CA THR A 19 -11.64 -3.81 8.13
C THR A 19 -12.60 -3.75 6.94
N THR A 20 -13.89 -4.02 7.10
CA THR A 20 -14.89 -3.98 6.02
C THR A 20 -15.23 -2.56 5.53
N ARG A 21 -14.89 -1.51 6.26
CA ARG A 21 -14.92 -0.14 5.74
C ARG A 21 -13.77 0.16 4.76
N LEU A 22 -12.74 -0.64 4.74
CA LEU A 22 -11.73 -0.65 3.69
C LEU A 22 -12.21 -1.65 2.62
N ARG A 23 -12.77 -1.11 1.53
CA ARG A 23 -13.23 -1.77 0.30
C ARG A 23 -12.71 -3.19 0.16
N GLN A 24 -13.61 -4.17 0.03
CA GLN A 24 -13.33 -5.53 -0.42
C GLN A 24 -12.34 -5.51 -1.58
N SER A 25 -11.05 -5.69 -1.29
CA SER A 25 -10.06 -5.92 -2.33
C SER A 25 -10.26 -7.35 -2.81
N SER A 26 -10.47 -7.51 -4.09
CA SER A 26 -10.62 -8.80 -4.75
C SER A 26 -9.52 -9.76 -4.31
N THR A 27 -9.94 -10.93 -3.81
CA THR A 27 -9.11 -12.07 -3.45
C THR A 27 -7.97 -12.31 -4.45
N GLY A 28 -6.74 -12.33 -3.97
CA GLY A 28 -5.58 -12.77 -4.74
C GLY A 28 -4.67 -11.70 -5.33
N ASN A 29 -4.93 -10.42 -5.10
CA ASN A 29 -4.10 -9.33 -5.60
C ASN A 29 -3.63 -8.42 -4.46
N SER A 30 -2.33 -8.47 -4.15
CA SER A 30 -1.67 -7.61 -3.17
C SER A 30 -1.93 -6.13 -3.45
N GLY A 31 -2.46 -5.43 -2.44
CA GLY A 31 -2.57 -3.98 -2.38
C GLY A 31 -3.68 -3.31 -3.20
N ASP A 32 -4.10 -2.16 -2.71
CA ASP A 32 -5.08 -1.30 -3.38
C ASP A 32 -4.51 -0.70 -4.68
N GLN A 33 -5.33 -0.67 -5.73
CA GLN A 33 -4.94 -0.06 -6.99
C GLN A 33 -4.98 1.47 -6.85
N HIS A 34 -3.82 2.09 -6.90
CA HIS A 34 -3.71 3.54 -6.83
C HIS A 34 -3.34 4.13 -8.18
N ARG A 35 -3.97 5.25 -8.54
CA ARG A 35 -3.57 6.01 -9.74
C ARG A 35 -2.26 6.73 -9.45
N HIS A 36 -1.29 6.53 -10.32
CA HIS A 36 -0.01 7.24 -10.25
C HIS A 36 0.19 8.06 -11.54
N LEU A 37 0.85 9.21 -11.43
CA LEU A 37 1.04 10.10 -12.59
C LEU A 37 2.01 9.54 -13.62
N ASN A 38 3.09 8.88 -13.16
CA ASN A 38 4.21 8.51 -14.03
C ASN A 38 4.71 7.08 -13.87
N ARG A 39 4.18 6.30 -12.89
CA ARG A 39 4.67 4.96 -12.57
C ARG A 39 3.54 3.93 -12.50
N GLY A 40 3.84 2.70 -12.92
CA GLY A 40 2.92 1.58 -12.89
C GLY A 40 2.53 1.08 -14.26
N ARG A 41 1.49 0.23 -14.30
CA ARG A 41 0.96 -0.32 -15.56
C ARG A 41 0.11 0.74 -16.27
N PRO A 42 0.34 1.02 -17.55
CA PRO A 42 -0.54 1.91 -18.31
C PRO A 42 -1.92 1.24 -18.48
N THR A 43 -2.98 1.95 -18.10
CA THR A 43 -4.37 1.43 -18.16
C THR A 43 -5.25 2.19 -19.14
N GLY A 44 -4.76 3.32 -19.67
CA GLY A 44 -5.51 4.11 -20.60
C GLY A 44 -4.92 5.49 -20.80
N VAL A 45 -5.67 6.33 -21.48
CA VAL A 45 -5.30 7.72 -21.73
C VAL A 45 -6.43 8.65 -21.29
N TYR A 46 -6.11 9.88 -20.97
CA TYR A 46 -7.09 10.91 -20.66
C TYR A 46 -6.59 12.26 -21.17
N ARG A 47 -7.52 13.15 -21.51
CA ARG A 47 -7.20 14.51 -21.87
C ARG A 47 -6.68 15.27 -20.64
N GLY A 48 -5.56 15.94 -20.75
CA GLY A 48 -4.96 16.64 -19.62
C GLY A 48 -3.86 17.58 -20.00
N ASP A 49 -3.48 18.45 -19.06
CA ASP A 49 -2.41 19.41 -19.23
C ASP A 49 -1.07 18.79 -18.78
N HIS A 50 -0.07 18.83 -19.65
CA HIS A 50 1.28 18.32 -19.38
C HIS A 50 2.00 19.08 -18.26
N HIS A 51 1.62 20.32 -17.97
CA HIS A 51 2.17 21.11 -16.86
C HIS A 51 1.89 20.53 -15.47
N ARG A 52 0.88 19.63 -15.37
CA ARG A 52 0.57 18.93 -14.12
C ARG A 52 1.39 17.65 -13.88
N GLY A 53 2.45 17.45 -14.66
CA GLY A 53 3.43 16.39 -14.41
C GLY A 53 3.07 14.99 -14.91
N GLY A 54 2.05 14.82 -15.74
CA GLY A 54 1.67 13.56 -16.36
C GLY A 54 2.53 13.23 -17.59
N ARG A 55 2.71 11.94 -17.89
CA ARG A 55 3.43 11.48 -19.08
C ARG A 55 2.55 11.61 -20.33
N VAL A 56 2.99 12.41 -21.30
CA VAL A 56 2.27 12.59 -22.56
C VAL A 56 2.22 11.28 -23.37
N ASN A 57 1.04 10.95 -23.86
CA ASN A 57 0.84 9.85 -24.80
C ASN A 57 0.84 10.41 -26.23
N ILE A 58 1.97 10.27 -26.92
CA ILE A 58 2.18 10.84 -28.25
C ILE A 58 1.15 10.30 -29.23
N LEU A 59 0.90 9.00 -29.26
CA LEU A 59 -0.02 8.38 -30.21
C LEU A 59 -1.46 8.86 -30.02
N ALA A 60 -1.93 8.94 -28.78
CA ALA A 60 -3.27 9.44 -28.48
C ALA A 60 -3.41 10.93 -28.80
N THR A 61 -2.37 11.72 -28.52
CA THR A 61 -2.31 13.16 -28.87
C THR A 61 -2.38 13.36 -30.40
N LEU A 62 -1.62 12.57 -31.15
CA LEU A 62 -1.64 12.64 -32.62
C LEU A 62 -3.01 12.23 -33.17
N ARG A 63 -3.61 11.15 -32.62
CA ARG A 63 -4.95 10.73 -33.03
C ARG A 63 -6.02 11.79 -32.74
N ALA A 64 -5.92 12.49 -31.62
CA ALA A 64 -6.83 13.58 -31.27
C ALA A 64 -6.62 14.81 -32.18
N ALA A 65 -5.39 15.10 -32.54
CA ALA A 65 -5.05 16.23 -33.41
C ALA A 65 -5.39 15.98 -34.89
N ALA A 66 -5.37 14.73 -35.36
CA ALA A 66 -5.49 14.37 -36.80
C ALA A 66 -6.76 14.92 -37.47
N PRO A 67 -7.97 14.80 -36.90
CA PRO A 67 -9.21 15.29 -37.54
C PRO A 67 -9.20 16.82 -37.76
N TRP A 68 -8.48 17.52 -36.93
CA TRP A 68 -8.44 18.99 -36.93
C TRP A 68 -7.39 19.59 -37.88
N GLN A 69 -6.49 18.77 -38.45
CA GLN A 69 -5.42 19.27 -39.30
C GLN A 69 -5.90 20.06 -40.53
N PRO A 70 -6.94 19.58 -41.26
CA PRO A 70 -7.41 20.34 -42.45
C PRO A 70 -7.93 21.74 -42.08
N LEU A 71 -8.68 21.86 -40.99
CA LEU A 71 -9.20 23.14 -40.51
C LEU A 71 -8.07 24.07 -40.08
N ARG A 72 -7.14 23.55 -39.29
CA ARG A 72 -6.00 24.36 -38.78
C ARG A 72 -5.06 24.87 -39.88
N ARG A 73 -4.92 24.07 -40.94
CA ARG A 73 -4.15 24.51 -42.11
C ARG A 73 -4.85 25.67 -42.83
N ARG A 74 -6.17 25.65 -42.98
CA ARG A 74 -6.95 26.73 -43.53
C ARG A 74 -6.81 28.01 -42.69
N GLU A 75 -7.00 27.90 -41.37
CA GLU A 75 -6.80 29.01 -40.43
C GLU A 75 -5.41 29.61 -40.49
N GLN A 76 -4.38 28.78 -40.70
CA GLN A 76 -2.99 29.26 -40.84
C GLN A 76 -2.78 30.03 -42.13
N THR A 77 -3.35 29.58 -43.25
CA THR A 77 -3.28 30.25 -44.55
C THR A 77 -3.99 31.58 -44.48
N GLU A 78 -5.17 31.65 -43.86
CA GLU A 78 -5.95 32.90 -43.72
C GLU A 78 -5.26 33.94 -42.84
N ARG A 79 -4.48 33.54 -41.84
CA ARG A 79 -3.76 34.46 -40.95
C ARG A 79 -2.49 35.04 -41.54
N ALA A 80 -2.16 34.76 -42.82
CA ALA A 80 -0.99 35.25 -43.52
C ALA A 80 0.29 35.32 -42.63
N SER A 81 0.54 34.25 -41.89
CA SER A 81 1.65 34.20 -40.93
C SER A 81 3.00 34.18 -41.67
N GLN A 82 3.93 35.03 -41.30
CA GLN A 82 5.30 35.06 -41.81
C GLN A 82 6.10 33.80 -41.43
N THR A 83 5.52 32.89 -40.63
CA THR A 83 6.15 31.64 -40.24
C THR A 83 5.80 30.52 -41.20
N PRO A 84 6.77 29.69 -41.61
CA PRO A 84 6.51 28.58 -42.52
C PRO A 84 5.43 27.64 -41.96
N PRO A 85 4.55 27.12 -42.82
CA PRO A 85 3.46 26.27 -42.38
C PRO A 85 3.99 24.98 -41.71
N ARG A 86 3.59 24.74 -40.48
CA ARG A 86 3.94 23.51 -39.79
C ARG A 86 3.09 22.38 -40.33
N HIS A 87 3.72 21.27 -40.72
CA HIS A 87 3.02 20.08 -41.23
C HIS A 87 2.03 19.48 -40.22
N LEU A 88 2.33 19.59 -38.94
CA LEU A 88 1.50 19.09 -37.84
C LEU A 88 1.29 20.19 -36.81
N GLN A 89 0.02 20.44 -36.50
CA GLN A 89 -0.36 21.45 -35.49
C GLN A 89 -1.05 20.75 -34.31
N ILE A 90 -0.37 20.74 -33.17
CA ILE A 90 -0.90 20.20 -31.91
C ILE A 90 -1.29 21.39 -31.03
N ARG A 91 -2.52 21.41 -30.54
CA ARG A 91 -3.00 22.39 -29.56
C ARG A 91 -3.05 21.75 -28.18
N ARG A 92 -3.13 22.57 -27.11
CA ARG A 92 -3.25 22.08 -25.74
C ARG A 92 -4.41 21.12 -25.55
N ASP A 93 -5.50 21.36 -26.25
CA ASP A 93 -6.70 20.54 -26.22
C ASP A 93 -6.53 19.12 -26.78
N ASP A 94 -5.51 18.90 -27.61
CA ASP A 94 -5.20 17.59 -28.17
C ASP A 94 -4.35 16.74 -27.25
N ILE A 95 -3.77 17.35 -26.20
CA ILE A 95 -2.81 16.67 -25.34
C ILE A 95 -3.51 15.60 -24.52
N HIS A 96 -3.05 14.37 -24.70
CA HIS A 96 -3.48 13.21 -23.92
C HIS A 96 -2.35 12.68 -23.06
N LEU A 97 -2.66 12.39 -21.82
CA LEU A 97 -1.73 11.85 -20.84
C LEU A 97 -2.01 10.37 -20.63
N THR A 98 -0.96 9.59 -20.38
CA THR A 98 -1.09 8.19 -20.03
C THR A 98 -1.56 8.05 -18.58
N ARG A 99 -2.58 7.25 -18.37
CA ARG A 99 -3.05 6.87 -17.03
C ARG A 99 -2.27 5.66 -16.59
N PHE A 100 -1.60 5.78 -15.45
CA PHE A 100 -0.90 4.66 -14.81
C PHE A 100 -1.66 4.18 -13.59
N GLN A 101 -1.57 2.89 -13.35
CA GLN A 101 -2.12 2.23 -12.18
C GLN A 101 -1.01 1.42 -11.53
N GLN A 102 -0.75 1.69 -10.26
CA GLN A 102 0.22 0.96 -9.46
C GLN A 102 -0.52 0.33 -8.28
N ARG A 103 -0.14 -0.87 -7.94
CA ARG A 103 -0.58 -1.50 -6.70
C ARG A 103 0.31 -1.02 -5.56
N ARG A 104 -0.28 -0.55 -4.49
CA ARG A 104 0.45 -0.29 -3.27
C ARG A 104 0.61 -1.60 -2.51
N GLU A 105 1.82 -1.88 -2.11
CA GLU A 105 2.08 -2.97 -1.17
C GLU A 105 1.57 -2.56 0.20
N THR A 106 0.96 -3.49 0.92
CA THR A 106 0.55 -3.29 2.30
C THR A 106 1.53 -4.03 3.21
N LEU A 107 2.02 -3.34 4.23
CA LEU A 107 2.82 -3.91 5.30
C LEU A 107 1.97 -3.93 6.58
N THR A 108 1.70 -5.11 7.10
CA THR A 108 1.06 -5.28 8.40
C THR A 108 2.13 -5.50 9.46
N LEU A 109 2.26 -4.56 10.38
CA LEU A 109 3.20 -4.60 11.49
C LEU A 109 2.50 -5.09 12.75
N PHE A 110 2.94 -6.21 13.28
CA PHE A 110 2.50 -6.73 14.56
C PHE A 110 3.46 -6.24 15.65
N VAL A 111 2.90 -5.58 16.65
CA VAL A 111 3.64 -5.08 17.82
C VAL A 111 3.14 -5.86 19.04
N VAL A 112 3.94 -6.78 19.52
CA VAL A 112 3.53 -7.77 20.54
C VAL A 112 4.22 -7.47 21.86
N ASP A 113 3.42 -7.34 22.92
CA ASP A 113 3.91 -7.28 24.28
C ASP A 113 4.38 -8.69 24.71
N ALA A 114 5.67 -8.81 24.97
CA ALA A 114 6.28 -10.02 25.50
C ALA A 114 6.62 -9.91 27.01
N SER A 115 6.08 -8.91 27.72
CA SER A 115 6.38 -8.62 29.12
C SER A 115 5.49 -9.40 30.11
N GLY A 116 5.97 -9.62 31.34
CA GLY A 116 5.22 -10.04 32.52
C GLY A 116 4.96 -11.54 32.69
N SER A 117 4.74 -11.97 33.95
CA SER A 117 4.47 -13.35 34.33
C SER A 117 3.02 -13.80 34.07
N ALA A 118 2.04 -12.88 34.08
CA ALA A 118 0.68 -13.11 33.58
C ALA A 118 0.59 -13.16 32.05
N ALA A 119 1.70 -12.87 31.38
CA ALA A 119 1.82 -12.79 29.93
C ALA A 119 1.80 -14.16 29.24
N LEU A 120 2.11 -15.25 29.90
CA LEU A 120 2.10 -16.57 29.24
C LEU A 120 0.72 -16.91 28.69
N GLN A 121 -0.35 -16.60 29.43
CA GLN A 121 -1.71 -16.83 28.99
C GLN A 121 -2.16 -15.80 27.96
N ARG A 122 -1.90 -14.52 28.19
CA ARG A 122 -2.16 -13.42 27.24
C ARG A 122 -1.34 -13.57 25.98
N LEU A 123 -0.07 -13.98 26.11
CA LEU A 123 0.81 -14.23 24.98
C LEU A 123 0.31 -15.42 24.12
N ALA A 124 -0.26 -16.45 24.74
CA ALA A 124 -0.87 -17.55 24.00
C ALA A 124 -2.12 -17.11 23.24
N GLU A 125 -2.96 -16.26 23.84
CA GLU A 125 -4.12 -15.67 23.19
C GLU A 125 -3.69 -14.70 22.05
N ALA A 126 -2.71 -13.85 22.32
CA ALA A 126 -2.12 -12.96 21.32
C ALA A 126 -1.50 -13.73 20.16
N LYS A 127 -0.76 -14.82 20.44
CA LYS A 127 -0.21 -15.71 19.40
C LYS A 127 -1.32 -16.30 18.53
N GLY A 128 -2.42 -16.77 19.11
CA GLY A 128 -3.57 -17.28 18.36
C GLY A 128 -4.21 -16.21 17.46
N ALA A 129 -4.42 -15.00 17.99
CA ALA A 129 -4.95 -13.87 17.22
C ALA A 129 -4.02 -13.46 16.06
N VAL A 130 -2.72 -13.37 16.33
CA VAL A 130 -1.71 -13.05 15.30
C VAL A 130 -1.67 -14.13 14.22
N GLU A 131 -1.79 -15.42 14.58
CA GLU A 131 -1.81 -16.50 13.59
C GLU A 131 -2.99 -16.40 12.62
N LEU A 132 -4.18 -16.05 13.12
CA LEU A 132 -5.35 -15.81 12.27
C LEU A 132 -5.15 -14.60 11.35
N LEU A 133 -4.65 -13.49 11.89
CA LEU A 133 -4.36 -12.29 11.09
C LEU A 133 -3.23 -12.53 10.08
N LEU A 134 -2.23 -13.33 10.42
CA LEU A 134 -1.17 -13.74 9.49
C LEU A 134 -1.73 -14.57 8.33
N ALA A 135 -2.71 -15.44 8.58
CA ALA A 135 -3.38 -16.20 7.53
C ALA A 135 -4.11 -15.24 6.54
N ASP A 136 -4.81 -14.23 7.06
CA ASP A 136 -5.46 -13.20 6.26
C ASP A 136 -4.46 -12.37 5.44
N CYS A 137 -3.34 -11.94 6.05
CA CYS A 137 -2.27 -11.23 5.35
C CYS A 137 -1.69 -12.09 4.23
N TYR A 138 -1.55 -13.40 4.45
CA TYR A 138 -1.06 -14.32 3.42
C TYR A 138 -2.03 -14.43 2.24
N VAL A 139 -3.32 -14.55 2.49
CA VAL A 139 -4.36 -14.58 1.44
C VAL A 139 -4.34 -13.28 0.62
N ARG A 140 -4.15 -12.15 1.29
CA ARG A 140 -4.03 -10.82 0.65
C ARG A 140 -2.67 -10.56 0.01
N ARG A 141 -1.68 -11.43 0.25
CA ARG A 141 -0.28 -11.26 -0.17
C ARG A 141 0.38 -9.99 0.39
N ASP A 142 -0.06 -9.54 1.54
CA ASP A 142 0.54 -8.44 2.26
C ASP A 142 1.92 -8.84 2.82
N GLN A 143 2.78 -7.87 3.04
CA GLN A 143 4.00 -8.08 3.80
C GLN A 143 3.66 -8.03 5.29
N VAL A 144 4.36 -8.81 6.08
CA VAL A 144 4.21 -8.83 7.54
C VAL A 144 5.56 -8.56 8.19
N ALA A 145 5.55 -7.82 9.28
CA ALA A 145 6.70 -7.60 10.14
C ALA A 145 6.27 -7.77 11.60
N LEU A 146 7.20 -8.13 12.48
CA LEU A 146 6.94 -8.37 13.89
C LEU A 146 7.94 -7.60 14.74
N ILE A 147 7.43 -6.75 15.61
CA ILE A 147 8.16 -6.12 16.72
C ILE A 147 7.71 -6.80 18.00
N ALA A 148 8.64 -7.19 18.84
CA ALA A 148 8.36 -7.52 20.23
C ALA A 148 9.03 -6.52 21.15
N PHE A 149 8.39 -6.21 22.26
CA PHE A 149 8.95 -5.34 23.26
C PHE A 149 8.89 -6.03 24.63
N ARG A 150 9.99 -5.92 25.35
CA ARG A 150 10.17 -6.46 26.70
C ARG A 150 11.33 -5.78 27.40
N ASP A 151 11.37 -5.90 28.73
CA ASP A 151 12.41 -5.31 29.57
C ASP A 151 12.49 -3.79 29.36
N GLU A 152 13.52 -3.29 28.70
CA GLU A 152 13.72 -1.86 28.41
C GLU A 152 13.73 -1.54 26.93
N THR A 153 13.60 -2.56 26.06
CA THR A 153 13.83 -2.41 24.61
C THR A 153 12.68 -2.97 23.76
N ALA A 154 12.59 -2.43 22.55
CA ALA A 154 11.78 -3.01 21.48
C ALA A 154 12.70 -3.49 20.36
N GLU A 155 12.42 -4.66 19.83
CA GLU A 155 13.23 -5.30 18.80
C GLU A 155 12.38 -5.71 17.60
N LEU A 156 12.91 -5.47 16.39
CA LEU A 156 12.32 -5.97 15.16
C LEU A 156 12.73 -7.43 14.96
N LEU A 157 11.90 -8.35 15.41
CA LEU A 157 12.18 -9.78 15.33
C LEU A 157 11.98 -10.36 13.93
N LEU A 158 11.07 -9.80 13.17
CA LEU A 158 10.80 -10.22 11.81
C LEU A 158 10.79 -9.00 10.90
N PRO A 159 11.77 -8.83 10.02
CA PRO A 159 11.74 -7.80 9.01
C PRO A 159 10.61 -8.05 8.00
N PRO A 160 10.15 -7.02 7.25
CA PRO A 160 9.08 -7.15 6.27
C PRO A 160 9.26 -8.37 5.35
N THR A 161 8.33 -9.30 5.40
CA THR A 161 8.37 -10.55 4.64
C THR A 161 6.97 -11.00 4.24
N ARG A 162 6.88 -11.81 3.17
CA ARG A 162 5.64 -12.50 2.78
C ARG A 162 5.62 -13.96 3.22
N SER A 163 6.64 -14.41 3.96
CA SER A 163 6.77 -15.79 4.40
C SER A 163 5.98 -16.03 5.68
N LEU A 164 4.80 -16.65 5.56
CA LEU A 164 3.97 -17.08 6.70
C LEU A 164 4.72 -18.04 7.63
N VAL A 165 5.55 -18.92 7.05
CA VAL A 165 6.31 -19.90 7.83
C VAL A 165 7.31 -19.22 8.75
N ARG A 166 8.03 -18.20 8.25
CA ARG A 166 8.95 -17.40 9.07
C ARG A 166 8.20 -16.66 10.15
N ALA A 167 7.08 -16.01 9.81
CA ALA A 167 6.28 -15.27 10.77
C ALA A 167 5.80 -16.17 11.93
N LYS A 168 5.23 -17.34 11.62
CA LYS A 168 4.80 -18.31 12.62
C LYS A 168 5.95 -18.82 13.49
N LYS A 169 7.08 -19.14 12.87
CA LYS A 169 8.28 -19.61 13.61
C LYS A 169 8.80 -18.53 14.58
N THR A 170 8.91 -17.29 14.13
CA THR A 170 9.35 -16.18 14.97
C THR A 170 8.37 -15.93 16.12
N LEU A 171 7.06 -15.96 15.84
CA LEU A 171 6.02 -15.79 16.85
C LEU A 171 6.04 -16.91 17.90
N ALA A 172 6.24 -18.17 17.46
CA ALA A 172 6.34 -19.31 18.37
C ALA A 172 7.57 -19.22 19.29
N ALA A 173 8.67 -18.67 18.79
CA ALA A 173 9.92 -18.53 19.52
C ALA A 173 9.96 -17.34 20.49
N LEU A 174 8.90 -16.50 20.55
CA LEU A 174 8.83 -15.34 21.44
C LEU A 174 8.93 -15.79 22.92
N PRO A 175 9.99 -15.38 23.64
CA PRO A 175 10.06 -15.60 25.09
C PRO A 175 9.15 -14.60 25.79
N GLY A 176 8.49 -15.01 26.87
CA GLY A 176 7.72 -14.11 27.72
C GLY A 176 8.51 -13.70 28.96
N GLY A 177 8.27 -12.48 29.49
CA GLY A 177 8.82 -11.98 30.73
C GLY A 177 9.42 -10.57 30.60
N GLY A 178 9.57 -9.88 31.73
CA GLY A 178 10.17 -8.54 31.82
C GLY A 178 9.19 -7.37 31.94
N ALA A 179 9.68 -6.15 31.84
CA ALA A 179 8.89 -4.91 31.86
C ALA A 179 8.29 -4.59 30.48
N THR A 180 7.39 -3.59 30.44
CA THR A 180 6.64 -3.21 29.24
C THR A 180 7.11 -1.86 28.67
N PRO A 181 8.16 -1.77 27.83
CA PRO A 181 8.67 -0.53 27.28
C PRO A 181 7.84 -0.06 26.06
N MET A 182 6.60 0.32 26.29
CA MET A 182 5.66 0.75 25.25
C MET A 182 6.19 1.93 24.42
N ALA A 183 6.89 2.87 25.07
CA ALA A 183 7.46 4.03 24.38
C ALA A 183 8.48 3.61 23.31
N ALA A 184 9.40 2.70 23.63
CA ALA A 184 10.38 2.17 22.69
C ALA A 184 9.71 1.44 21.50
N ALA A 185 8.63 0.69 21.78
CA ALA A 185 7.86 0.02 20.74
C ALA A 185 7.19 1.01 19.78
N LEU A 186 6.62 2.09 20.30
CA LEU A 186 5.99 3.14 19.50
C LEU A 186 7.01 3.91 18.65
N ASP A 187 8.18 4.23 19.19
CA ASP A 187 9.25 4.90 18.46
C ASP A 187 9.74 4.03 17.29
N LEU A 188 9.99 2.74 17.53
CA LEU A 188 10.39 1.82 16.47
C LEU A 188 9.29 1.65 15.40
N THR A 189 8.03 1.60 15.83
CA THR A 189 6.87 1.55 14.92
C THR A 189 6.79 2.80 14.05
N ARG A 190 7.01 3.97 14.61
CA ARG A 190 7.04 5.25 13.88
C ARG A 190 8.15 5.27 12.84
N ASP A 191 9.35 4.86 13.20
CA ASP A 191 10.48 4.80 12.27
C ASP A 191 10.21 3.86 11.10
N MET A 192 9.58 2.73 11.36
CA MET A 192 9.16 1.80 10.30
C MET A 192 8.07 2.41 9.41
N ALA A 193 7.10 3.14 9.99
CA ALA A 193 6.05 3.82 9.24
C ALA A 193 6.63 4.88 8.28
N GLU A 194 7.59 5.66 8.74
CA GLU A 194 8.27 6.65 7.91
C GLU A 194 9.02 6.00 6.73
N ARG A 195 9.72 4.90 6.99
CA ARG A 195 10.43 4.13 5.94
C ARG A 195 9.46 3.55 4.93
N ALA A 196 8.36 2.94 5.38
CA ALA A 196 7.31 2.40 4.51
C ALA A 196 6.65 3.51 3.68
N GLY A 197 6.37 4.67 4.29
CA GLY A 197 5.81 5.84 3.61
C GLY A 197 6.71 6.36 2.49
N LYS A 198 8.04 6.45 2.72
CA LYS A 198 9.03 6.83 1.69
C LYS A 198 9.06 5.86 0.51
N GLN A 199 8.77 4.58 0.74
CA GLN A 199 8.69 3.55 -0.30
C GLN A 199 7.31 3.49 -1.00
N GLY A 200 6.33 4.27 -0.53
CA GLY A 200 4.96 4.26 -1.05
C GLY A 200 4.16 3.04 -0.62
N THR A 201 4.61 2.33 0.41
CA THR A 201 3.93 1.19 1.03
C THR A 201 2.90 1.68 2.03
N THR A 202 1.68 1.15 1.99
CA THR A 202 0.67 1.42 3.02
C THR A 202 0.97 0.57 4.24
N MET A 203 1.08 1.17 5.42
CA MET A 203 1.33 0.44 6.65
C MET A 203 0.06 0.36 7.50
N GLN A 204 -0.21 -0.83 8.03
CA GLN A 204 -1.18 -1.11 9.09
C GLN A 204 -0.39 -1.64 10.29
N TYR A 205 -0.81 -1.28 11.49
CA TYR A 205 -0.19 -1.81 12.71
C TYR A 205 -1.26 -2.35 13.65
N VAL A 206 -0.91 -3.45 14.33
CA VAL A 206 -1.74 -4.14 15.30
C VAL A 206 -0.91 -4.27 16.57
N ILE A 207 -1.36 -3.64 17.65
CA ILE A 207 -0.71 -3.70 18.96
C ILE A 207 -1.48 -4.72 19.81
N LEU A 208 -0.76 -5.66 20.40
CA LEU A 208 -1.32 -6.80 21.15
C LEU A 208 -0.61 -6.96 22.49
#